data_468c6d14c012c0c3c37639f31e0c02e4
#
_entry.id   468c6d14c012c0c3c37639f31e0c02e4
#
_cell.length_a   1.000
_cell.length_b   1.000
_cell.length_c   1.000
_cell.angle_alpha   90.00
_cell.angle_beta   90.00
_cell.angle_gamma   90.00
#
_symmetry.space_group_name_H-M   'P 1'
#
loop_
_entity.id
_entity.type
_entity.pdbx_description
1 polymer ?
#
loop_
_entity_poly.entity_id
_entity_poly.type
_entity_poly.pdbx_seq_one_letter_code
_entity_poly.pdbx_strand_id
1 'polypeptide(L)'
;VATSQNLKPDWSIIVYMLVLHIGALAAFLPGTFSWSAVGLMVFLHWVTGGLGITLGFHRLVTHRSFQVPRWLEYFFVFCGTLACEGGPIDWIGMHRIHHLYSDQSTDPHDSTKGFWWSHMGWMLHSLPIRSEVPRFT
;
A
#
# COMPACT_ATOMS: atom_id res chain seq x y z
N VAL A 1 -9.33 14.96 -18.85
CA VAL A 1 -7.99 14.72 -18.27
C VAL A 1 -7.85 15.67 -17.11
N ALA A 2 -8.03 15.20 -15.86
CA ALA A 2 -7.81 16.03 -14.67
C ALA A 2 -6.29 16.22 -14.54
N THR A 3 -5.82 17.42 -14.79
CA THR A 3 -4.45 17.81 -14.47
C THR A 3 -4.24 17.74 -12.97
N SER A 4 -3.05 17.36 -12.52
CA SER A 4 -2.66 17.19 -11.10
C SER A 4 -2.90 18.42 -10.19
N GLN A 5 -3.36 19.52 -10.75
CA GLN A 5 -3.48 20.82 -10.07
C GLN A 5 -4.76 20.98 -9.22
N ASN A 6 -5.73 20.03 -9.26
CA ASN A 6 -7.01 20.17 -8.55
C ASN A 6 -7.44 18.94 -7.73
N LEU A 7 -6.48 18.07 -7.36
CA LEU A 7 -6.80 16.94 -6.51
C LEU A 7 -6.99 17.41 -5.06
N LYS A 8 -8.06 16.95 -4.42
CA LYS A 8 -8.33 17.27 -3.02
C LYS A 8 -7.45 16.43 -2.11
N PRO A 9 -6.89 17.01 -1.04
CA PRO A 9 -6.19 16.24 -0.01
C PRO A 9 -7.10 15.19 0.61
N ASP A 10 -6.57 14.00 0.83
CA ASP A 10 -7.23 12.97 1.65
C ASP A 10 -6.77 13.12 3.10
N TRP A 11 -7.54 13.89 3.88
CA TRP A 11 -7.20 14.21 5.25
C TRP A 11 -7.11 12.96 6.16
N SER A 12 -7.88 11.92 5.87
CA SER A 12 -7.83 10.67 6.62
C SER A 12 -6.47 10.00 6.47
N ILE A 13 -6.00 9.89 5.24
CA ILE A 13 -4.68 9.31 4.95
C ILE A 13 -3.56 10.22 5.47
N ILE A 14 -3.68 11.54 5.29
CA ILE A 14 -2.68 12.50 5.79
C ILE A 14 -2.52 12.38 7.30
N VAL A 15 -3.61 12.40 8.06
CA VAL A 15 -3.57 12.27 9.54
C VAL A 15 -3.00 10.92 9.94
N TYR A 16 -3.43 9.84 9.29
CA TYR A 16 -2.91 8.50 9.53
C TYR A 16 -1.39 8.44 9.34
N MET A 17 -0.88 8.93 8.20
CA MET A 17 0.55 8.95 7.91
C MET A 17 1.33 9.81 8.90
N LEU A 18 0.80 10.97 9.29
CA LEU A 18 1.42 11.83 10.31
C LEU A 18 1.54 11.11 11.66
N VAL A 19 0.48 10.44 12.11
CA VAL A 19 0.48 9.68 13.37
C VAL A 19 1.53 8.58 13.33
N LEU A 20 1.63 7.83 12.24
CA LEU A 20 2.63 6.77 12.08
C LEU A 20 4.06 7.33 12.13
N HIS A 21 4.34 8.43 11.41
CA HIS A 21 5.68 9.01 11.37
C HIS A 21 6.07 9.61 12.71
N ILE A 22 5.17 10.33 13.37
CA ILE A 22 5.40 10.90 14.71
C ILE A 22 5.61 9.75 15.71
N GLY A 23 4.79 8.68 15.64
CA GLY A 23 4.95 7.50 16.49
C GLY A 23 6.30 6.81 16.28
N ALA A 24 6.77 6.71 15.03
CA ALA A 24 8.05 6.12 14.70
C ALA A 24 9.24 6.91 15.32
N LEU A 25 9.10 8.22 15.52
CA LEU A 25 10.13 9.03 16.17
C LEU A 25 10.38 8.61 17.64
N ALA A 26 9.40 7.95 18.28
CA ALA A 26 9.60 7.40 19.61
C ALA A 26 10.73 6.36 19.69
N ALA A 27 11.07 5.71 18.57
CA ALA A 27 12.21 4.78 18.51
C ALA A 27 13.57 5.45 18.80
N PHE A 28 13.66 6.79 18.68
CA PHE A 28 14.86 7.55 18.96
C PHE A 28 14.94 8.08 20.40
N LEU A 29 13.94 7.81 21.23
CA LEU A 29 13.97 8.23 22.64
C LEU A 29 15.00 7.38 23.43
N PRO A 30 15.67 7.97 24.44
CA PRO A 30 16.60 7.24 25.28
C PRO A 30 15.92 6.06 25.96
N GLY A 31 16.56 4.87 25.89
CA GLY A 31 16.05 3.65 26.53
C GLY A 31 15.01 2.86 25.76
N THR A 32 14.60 3.30 24.58
CA THR A 32 13.63 2.54 23.75
C THR A 32 14.31 1.52 22.86
N PHE A 33 15.62 1.61 22.66
CA PHE A 33 16.35 0.65 21.82
C PHE A 33 16.39 -0.74 22.44
N SER A 34 16.06 -1.75 21.64
CA SER A 34 16.14 -3.16 22.04
C SER A 34 16.37 -4.03 20.80
N TRP A 35 17.37 -4.92 20.84
CA TRP A 35 17.60 -5.88 19.76
C TRP A 35 16.42 -6.82 19.51
N SER A 36 15.67 -7.18 20.57
CA SER A 36 14.45 -7.97 20.41
C SER A 36 13.35 -7.19 19.65
N ALA A 37 13.23 -5.89 19.91
CA ALA A 37 12.30 -5.04 19.14
C ALA A 37 12.70 -4.92 17.67
N VAL A 38 14.01 -4.80 17.38
CA VAL A 38 14.54 -4.82 16.00
C VAL A 38 14.21 -6.15 15.34
N GLY A 39 14.48 -7.27 16.01
CA GLY A 39 14.15 -8.61 15.49
C GLY A 39 12.64 -8.76 15.20
N LEU A 40 11.80 -8.30 16.11
CA LEU A 40 10.35 -8.32 15.93
C LEU A 40 9.93 -7.42 14.74
N MET A 41 10.48 -6.23 14.61
CA MET A 41 10.22 -5.33 13.49
C MET A 41 10.56 -5.99 12.14
N VAL A 42 11.73 -6.60 12.04
CA VAL A 42 12.16 -7.31 10.81
C VAL A 42 11.22 -8.48 10.52
N PHE A 43 10.86 -9.27 11.52
CA PHE A 43 9.92 -10.37 11.39
C PHE A 43 8.53 -9.90 10.93
N LEU A 44 7.97 -8.87 11.58
CA LEU A 44 6.66 -8.33 11.20
C LEU A 44 6.69 -7.71 9.80
N HIS A 45 7.76 -7.00 9.43
CA HIS A 45 7.93 -6.49 8.07
C HIS A 45 7.95 -7.62 7.04
N TRP A 46 8.65 -8.72 7.32
CA TRP A 46 8.65 -9.90 6.45
C TRP A 46 7.25 -10.53 6.35
N VAL A 47 6.52 -10.66 7.46
CA VAL A 47 5.15 -11.22 7.46
C VAL A 47 4.19 -10.32 6.68
N THR A 48 4.19 -9.01 6.95
CA THR A 48 3.23 -8.10 6.32
C THR A 48 3.60 -7.76 4.89
N GLY A 49 4.82 -7.30 4.65
CA GLY A 49 5.30 -6.93 3.31
C GLY A 49 5.62 -8.13 2.43
N GLY A 50 6.35 -9.13 2.96
CA GLY A 50 6.77 -10.32 2.22
C GLY A 50 5.61 -11.28 1.95
N LEU A 51 5.04 -11.88 3.01
CA LEU A 51 3.95 -12.84 2.86
C LEU A 51 2.63 -12.17 2.49
N GLY A 52 2.33 -11.02 3.09
CA GLY A 52 1.06 -10.34 2.90
C GLY A 52 0.98 -9.59 1.56
N ILE A 53 1.77 -8.54 1.39
CA ILE A 53 1.69 -7.71 0.17
C ILE A 53 2.29 -8.44 -1.02
N THR A 54 3.55 -8.88 -0.94
CA THR A 54 4.24 -9.43 -2.11
C THR A 54 3.67 -10.79 -2.56
N LEU A 55 3.51 -11.74 -1.65
CA LEU A 55 2.95 -13.05 -2.01
C LEU A 55 1.42 -13.01 -2.10
N GLY A 56 0.75 -12.48 -1.08
CA GLY A 56 -0.71 -12.48 -0.96
C GLY A 56 -1.37 -11.56 -1.99
N PHE A 57 -1.32 -10.25 -1.74
CA PHE A 57 -2.04 -9.29 -2.59
C PHE A 57 -1.52 -9.27 -4.02
N HIS A 58 -0.20 -9.16 -4.19
CA HIS A 58 0.41 -8.97 -5.49
C HIS A 58 0.39 -10.27 -6.33
N ARG A 59 1.14 -11.29 -5.91
CA ARG A 59 1.35 -12.49 -6.75
C ARG A 59 0.18 -13.46 -6.75
N LEU A 60 -0.44 -13.72 -5.59
CA LEU A 60 -1.52 -14.70 -5.50
C LEU A 60 -2.84 -14.14 -6.00
N VAL A 61 -3.33 -13.03 -5.42
CA VAL A 61 -4.69 -12.55 -5.70
C VAL A 61 -4.74 -11.68 -6.95
N THR A 62 -3.77 -10.75 -7.15
CA THR A 62 -3.78 -9.87 -8.32
C THR A 62 -3.36 -10.60 -9.59
N HIS A 63 -2.17 -11.23 -9.58
CA HIS A 63 -1.58 -11.85 -10.77
C HIS A 63 -1.92 -13.32 -10.94
N ARG A 64 -2.47 -13.97 -9.90
CA ARG A 64 -2.79 -15.41 -9.93
C ARG A 64 -1.64 -16.28 -10.44
N SER A 65 -0.41 -15.89 -10.09
CA SER A 65 0.81 -16.54 -10.58
C SER A 65 1.08 -17.92 -9.97
N PHE A 66 0.36 -18.28 -8.93
CA PHE A 66 0.35 -19.62 -8.33
C PHE A 66 -0.98 -19.88 -7.62
N GLN A 67 -1.22 -21.13 -7.24
CA GLN A 67 -2.44 -21.55 -6.56
C GLN A 67 -2.10 -22.16 -5.21
N VAL A 68 -2.94 -21.92 -4.21
CA VAL A 68 -2.85 -22.49 -2.88
C VAL A 68 -4.24 -22.91 -2.37
N PRO A 69 -4.31 -23.78 -1.36
CA PRO A 69 -5.59 -24.04 -0.67
C PRO A 69 -6.17 -22.75 -0.08
N ARG A 70 -7.49 -22.63 -0.03
CA ARG A 70 -8.20 -21.42 0.42
C ARG A 70 -7.77 -20.90 1.79
N TRP A 71 -7.49 -21.81 2.74
CA TRP A 71 -7.05 -21.39 4.07
C TRP A 71 -5.70 -20.64 4.02
N LEU A 72 -4.80 -21.03 3.11
CA LEU A 72 -3.50 -20.38 2.94
C LEU A 72 -3.65 -19.04 2.18
N GLU A 73 -4.58 -18.99 1.23
CA GLU A 73 -4.96 -17.72 0.58
C GLU A 73 -5.47 -16.71 1.61
N TYR A 74 -6.41 -17.13 2.48
CA TYR A 74 -6.90 -16.26 3.56
C TYR A 74 -5.79 -15.83 4.54
N PHE A 75 -4.86 -16.72 4.86
CA PHE A 75 -3.72 -16.41 5.70
C PHE A 75 -2.84 -15.31 5.06
N PHE A 76 -2.48 -15.44 3.78
CA PHE A 76 -1.69 -14.42 3.09
C PHE A 76 -2.44 -13.09 2.95
N VAL A 77 -3.72 -13.14 2.64
CA VAL A 77 -4.56 -11.93 2.57
C VAL A 77 -4.66 -11.26 3.94
N PHE A 78 -4.81 -12.02 5.02
CA PHE A 78 -4.78 -11.49 6.38
C PHE A 78 -3.44 -10.81 6.70
N CYS A 79 -2.30 -11.45 6.38
CA CYS A 79 -0.99 -10.83 6.53
C CYS A 79 -0.89 -9.50 5.76
N GLY A 80 -1.46 -9.43 4.55
CA GLY A 80 -1.49 -8.21 3.75
C GLY A 80 -2.31 -7.09 4.39
N THR A 81 -3.44 -7.42 5.00
CA THR A 81 -4.24 -6.40 5.71
C THR A 81 -3.51 -5.79 6.90
N LEU A 82 -2.61 -6.55 7.53
CA LEU A 82 -1.79 -6.05 8.63
C LEU A 82 -0.70 -5.05 8.19
N ALA A 83 -0.38 -4.98 6.89
CA ALA A 83 0.51 -3.96 6.36
C ALA A 83 -0.09 -2.55 6.37
N CYS A 84 -1.41 -2.45 6.59
CA CYS A 84 -2.15 -1.18 6.62
C CYS A 84 -2.05 -0.34 5.33
N GLU A 85 -1.84 -1.00 4.18
CA GLU A 85 -1.81 -0.36 2.84
C GLU A 85 -3.18 -0.27 2.18
N GLY A 86 -4.26 -0.45 2.94
CA GLY A 86 -5.64 -0.50 2.46
C GLY A 86 -6.23 -1.91 2.46
N GLY A 87 -7.52 -2.01 2.12
CA GLY A 87 -8.19 -3.29 2.00
C GLY A 87 -7.74 -4.07 0.75
N PRO A 88 -7.87 -5.42 0.76
CA PRO A 88 -7.43 -6.24 -0.37
C PRO A 88 -8.11 -5.86 -1.70
N ILE A 89 -9.40 -5.55 -1.67
CA ILE A 89 -10.15 -5.15 -2.87
C ILE A 89 -9.59 -3.85 -3.45
N ASP A 90 -9.41 -2.84 -2.61
CA ASP A 90 -8.90 -1.53 -3.03
C ASP A 90 -7.46 -1.63 -3.55
N TRP A 91 -6.60 -2.34 -2.81
CA TRP A 91 -5.21 -2.56 -3.19
C TRP A 91 -5.10 -3.27 -4.55
N ILE A 92 -5.82 -4.39 -4.72
CA ILE A 92 -5.80 -5.20 -5.96
C ILE A 92 -6.31 -4.39 -7.14
N GLY A 93 -7.42 -3.68 -6.97
CA GLY A 93 -8.00 -2.87 -8.04
C GLY A 93 -7.08 -1.72 -8.46
N MET A 94 -6.50 -0.99 -7.50
CA MET A 94 -5.52 0.07 -7.78
C MET A 94 -4.28 -0.46 -8.48
N HIS A 95 -3.78 -1.64 -8.07
CA HIS A 95 -2.62 -2.26 -8.70
C HIS A 95 -2.89 -2.72 -10.14
N ARG A 96 -4.08 -3.27 -10.42
CA ARG A 96 -4.48 -3.62 -11.79
C ARG A 96 -4.66 -2.37 -12.67
N ILE A 97 -5.18 -1.28 -12.11
CA ILE A 97 -5.26 0.01 -12.80
C ILE A 97 -3.87 0.52 -13.14
N HIS A 98 -2.92 0.43 -12.20
CA HIS A 98 -1.53 0.78 -12.47
C HIS A 98 -0.94 -0.03 -13.63
N HIS A 99 -1.10 -1.35 -13.62
CA HIS A 99 -0.61 -2.19 -14.73
C HIS A 99 -1.23 -1.84 -16.09
N LEU A 100 -2.52 -1.49 -16.11
CA LEU A 100 -3.20 -1.14 -17.35
C LEU A 100 -2.76 0.22 -17.90
N TYR A 101 -2.46 1.17 -17.01
CA TYR A 101 -2.14 2.56 -17.37
C TYR A 101 -0.74 3.00 -16.95
N SER A 102 0.18 2.05 -16.78
CA SER A 102 1.54 2.31 -16.28
C SER A 102 2.19 3.50 -16.98
N ASP A 103 2.67 4.46 -16.17
CA ASP A 103 3.32 5.71 -16.62
C ASP A 103 2.45 6.61 -17.54
N GLN A 104 1.14 6.41 -17.54
CA GLN A 104 0.19 7.28 -18.23
C GLN A 104 -0.51 8.22 -17.22
N SER A 105 -1.20 9.23 -17.72
CA SER A 105 -1.90 10.23 -16.90
C SER A 105 -2.96 9.65 -15.94
N THR A 106 -3.45 8.45 -16.23
CA THR A 106 -4.46 7.72 -15.44
C THR A 106 -3.82 6.83 -14.37
N ASP A 107 -2.50 6.59 -14.46
CA ASP A 107 -1.78 5.81 -13.46
C ASP A 107 -1.84 6.51 -12.09
N PRO A 108 -2.29 5.82 -11.03
CA PRO A 108 -2.35 6.39 -9.70
C PRO A 108 -1.01 6.95 -9.21
N HIS A 109 0.06 6.20 -9.40
CA HIS A 109 1.40 6.58 -8.94
C HIS A 109 2.41 6.74 -10.10
N ASP A 110 1.95 7.38 -11.17
CA ASP A 110 2.73 7.73 -12.36
C ASP A 110 4.12 8.27 -12.02
N SER A 111 5.17 7.51 -12.38
CA SER A 111 6.56 7.83 -12.07
C SER A 111 7.06 9.05 -12.83
N THR A 112 6.46 9.38 -13.96
CA THR A 112 6.81 10.56 -14.78
C THR A 112 6.49 11.89 -14.09
N LYS A 113 5.61 11.87 -13.07
CA LYS A 113 5.30 13.04 -12.22
C LYS A 113 6.33 13.31 -11.14
N GLY A 114 7.38 12.51 -11.08
CA GLY A 114 8.50 12.66 -10.16
C GLY A 114 8.38 11.86 -8.87
N PHE A 115 9.51 11.74 -8.17
CA PHE A 115 9.70 10.89 -6.98
C PHE A 115 8.63 11.09 -5.89
N TRP A 116 8.38 12.34 -5.50
CA TRP A 116 7.43 12.62 -4.41
C TRP A 116 6.00 12.20 -4.74
N TRP A 117 5.58 12.41 -6.00
CA TRP A 117 4.27 11.97 -6.42
C TRP A 117 4.16 10.45 -6.41
N SER A 118 5.06 9.75 -7.08
CA SER A 118 5.02 8.30 -7.22
C SER A 118 5.23 7.56 -5.90
N HIS A 119 5.98 8.16 -4.96
CA HIS A 119 6.25 7.56 -3.65
C HIS A 119 5.11 7.80 -2.65
N MET A 120 4.67 9.03 -2.45
CA MET A 120 3.71 9.39 -1.41
C MET A 120 2.55 10.27 -1.89
N GLY A 121 2.80 11.19 -2.82
CA GLY A 121 1.83 12.23 -3.18
C GLY A 121 0.49 11.67 -3.61
N TRP A 122 0.48 10.61 -4.40
CA TRP A 122 -0.73 9.97 -4.89
C TRP A 122 -1.62 9.42 -3.76
N MET A 123 -1.05 8.91 -2.68
CA MET A 123 -1.80 8.40 -1.53
C MET A 123 -2.46 9.52 -0.71
N LEU A 124 -1.82 10.69 -0.67
CA LEU A 124 -2.28 11.83 0.11
C LEU A 124 -3.42 12.61 -0.56
N HIS A 125 -3.88 12.18 -1.74
CA HIS A 125 -4.92 12.83 -2.51
C HIS A 125 -6.07 11.89 -2.85
N SER A 126 -7.27 12.43 -2.91
CA SER A 126 -8.45 11.72 -3.40
C SER A 126 -8.38 11.59 -4.92
N LEU A 127 -8.03 10.41 -5.40
CA LEU A 127 -7.90 10.13 -6.83
C LEU A 127 -9.26 9.75 -7.42
N PRO A 128 -9.73 10.41 -8.50
CA PRO A 128 -10.98 10.04 -9.18
C PRO A 128 -11.02 8.59 -9.64
N ILE A 129 -9.86 8.04 -10.04
CA ILE A 129 -9.74 6.66 -10.51
C ILE A 129 -10.12 5.61 -9.44
N ARG A 130 -10.11 5.96 -8.14
CA ARG A 130 -10.56 5.05 -7.07
C ARG A 130 -12.01 4.60 -7.23
N SER A 131 -12.87 5.41 -7.83
CA SER A 131 -14.25 5.02 -8.12
C SER A 131 -14.37 3.89 -9.16
N GLU A 132 -13.33 3.67 -9.95
CA GLU A 132 -13.28 2.61 -10.95
C GLU A 132 -12.79 1.27 -10.38
N VAL A 133 -12.20 1.24 -9.18
CA VAL A 133 -11.66 0.02 -8.53
C VAL A 133 -12.60 -1.18 -8.62
N PRO A 134 -13.94 -1.07 -8.37
CA PRO A 134 -14.83 -2.21 -8.44
C PRO A 134 -14.90 -2.89 -9.82
N ARG A 135 -14.46 -2.22 -10.88
CA ARG A 135 -14.42 -2.79 -12.23
C ARG A 135 -13.18 -3.64 -12.49
N PHE A 136 -12.18 -3.53 -11.60
CA PHE A 136 -10.88 -4.19 -11.71
C PHE A 136 -10.63 -5.27 -10.64
N THR A 137 -11.60 -5.55 -9.79
CA THR A 137 -11.49 -6.55 -8.68
C THR A 137 -12.21 -7.88 -8.94
#